data_dc08d86f2744867469be29f786732458
#
_entry.id   dc08d86f2744867469be29f786732458
#
_cell.length_a   1.000
_cell.length_b   1.000
_cell.length_c   1.000
_cell.angle_alpha   90.00
_cell.angle_beta   90.00
_cell.angle_gamma   90.00
#
_symmetry.space_group_name_H-M   'P 1'
#
loop_
_entity.id
_entity.type
_entity.pdbx_description
1 polymer ?
#
loop_
_entity_poly.entity_id
_entity_poly.type
_entity_poly.pdbx_seq_one_letter_code
_entity_poly.pdbx_strand_id
1 'polypeptide(L)'
;TNAKRGIATLNMNDESENLKPLFDLILKTIPSPEGKGDGVLQLLVTNIDYNDYVGRLAIGRIFSGTVKVGDAVAMINGNSDAVKTKITSIYTFQGLERIEAKEASVGDIVALAGIEGINIGDTITDVERPMPLPRIKVDEPTISMVFSVNTSPFSGKEGKFVTSRNLRERLEKELLYNVSIKVGFDNTDSFKVMGRGELQLAILIEMMRREGYELSVSMPETITKEINGVLHEPMELLVIDVPEEFVGVVTQQVGMRKGKMQKMQNNGHGRVRLEFRIPSRGLIGFRSQFLTDTKGTGLLNHLFD
;
A
#
# COMPACT_ATOMS: atom_id res chain seq x y z
N THR A 1 -11.64 24.62 9.49
CA THR A 1 -12.64 23.55 9.76
C THR A 1 -12.42 22.92 11.12
N ASN A 2 -13.50 22.53 11.78
CA ASN A 2 -13.48 21.75 13.01
C ASN A 2 -14.39 20.52 12.83
N ALA A 3 -13.77 19.39 12.48
CA ALA A 3 -14.50 18.16 12.18
C ALA A 3 -15.33 17.65 13.37
N LYS A 4 -14.82 17.79 14.60
CA LYS A 4 -15.52 17.35 15.82
C LYS A 4 -16.82 18.11 16.05
N ARG A 5 -16.88 19.41 15.68
CA ARG A 5 -18.06 20.25 15.79
C ARG A 5 -18.93 20.25 14.54
N GLY A 6 -18.47 19.67 13.42
CA GLY A 6 -19.17 19.67 12.13
C GLY A 6 -19.28 21.05 11.50
N ILE A 7 -18.31 21.94 11.70
CA ILE A 7 -18.34 23.33 11.21
C ILE A 7 -17.13 23.67 10.35
N ALA A 8 -17.34 24.58 9.40
CA ALA A 8 -16.30 25.20 8.59
C ALA A 8 -16.57 26.70 8.40
N THR A 9 -15.50 27.51 8.41
CA THR A 9 -15.57 28.97 8.18
C THR A 9 -14.58 29.37 7.10
N LEU A 10 -14.84 30.45 6.39
CA LEU A 10 -13.88 31.05 5.44
C LEU A 10 -12.84 31.90 6.16
N ASN A 11 -13.25 32.62 7.19
CA ASN A 11 -12.38 33.41 8.06
C ASN A 11 -12.42 32.88 9.48
N MET A 12 -11.34 33.06 10.23
CA MET A 12 -11.24 32.54 11.61
C MET A 12 -12.25 33.14 12.60
N ASN A 13 -12.71 34.36 12.31
CA ASN A 13 -13.63 35.11 13.18
C ASN A 13 -15.13 34.91 12.81
N ASP A 14 -15.42 34.18 11.73
CA ASP A 14 -16.79 33.93 11.30
C ASP A 14 -17.42 32.81 12.13
N GLU A 15 -18.68 32.97 12.49
CA GLU A 15 -19.47 31.88 13.06
C GLU A 15 -20.04 31.00 11.94
N SER A 16 -20.04 29.70 12.16
CA SER A 16 -20.63 28.72 11.23
C SER A 16 -21.28 27.59 11.99
N GLU A 17 -22.42 27.13 11.50
CA GLU A 17 -23.21 26.04 12.09
C GLU A 17 -23.03 24.71 11.36
N ASN A 18 -22.34 24.69 10.21
CA ASN A 18 -22.25 23.51 9.34
C ASN A 18 -20.96 23.49 8.48
N LEU A 19 -20.82 22.44 7.67
CA LEU A 19 -19.69 22.23 6.76
C LEU A 19 -19.92 22.85 5.36
N LYS A 20 -21.03 23.56 5.13
CA LYS A 20 -21.33 24.11 3.80
C LYS A 20 -20.20 24.95 3.20
N PRO A 21 -19.52 25.86 3.94
CA PRO A 21 -18.40 26.66 3.40
C PRO A 21 -17.25 25.77 2.86
N LEU A 22 -17.00 24.60 3.48
CA LEU A 22 -16.02 23.63 2.99
C LEU A 22 -16.48 22.98 1.70
N PHE A 23 -17.73 22.54 1.63
CA PHE A 23 -18.26 21.89 0.41
C PHE A 23 -18.32 22.87 -0.76
N ASP A 24 -18.75 24.12 -0.53
CA ASP A 24 -18.76 25.15 -1.56
C ASP A 24 -17.32 25.44 -2.08
N LEU A 25 -16.34 25.45 -1.19
CA LEU A 25 -14.94 25.62 -1.57
C LEU A 25 -14.42 24.44 -2.40
N ILE A 26 -14.76 23.20 -2.01
CA ILE A 26 -14.42 21.98 -2.77
C ILE A 26 -14.99 22.08 -4.19
N LEU A 27 -16.28 22.35 -4.32
CA LEU A 27 -16.96 22.46 -5.62
C LEU A 27 -16.38 23.57 -6.50
N LYS A 28 -15.91 24.66 -5.90
CA LYS A 28 -15.29 25.78 -6.62
C LYS A 28 -13.86 25.50 -7.06
N THR A 29 -13.11 24.71 -6.28
CA THR A 29 -11.64 24.61 -6.43
C THR A 29 -11.23 23.32 -7.11
N ILE A 30 -11.97 22.21 -6.90
CA ILE A 30 -11.63 20.91 -7.45
C ILE A 30 -12.38 20.71 -8.76
N PRO A 31 -11.67 20.59 -9.91
CA PRO A 31 -12.32 20.33 -11.18
C PRO A 31 -12.98 18.95 -11.20
N SER A 32 -14.01 18.80 -12.03
CA SER A 32 -14.58 17.48 -12.33
C SER A 32 -13.53 16.59 -13.02
N PRO A 33 -13.70 15.25 -12.97
CA PRO A 33 -12.81 14.34 -13.68
C PRO A 33 -12.74 14.69 -15.17
N GLU A 34 -11.52 14.87 -15.69
CA GLU A 34 -11.28 15.08 -17.11
C GLU A 34 -11.11 13.75 -17.83
N GLY A 35 -11.58 13.66 -19.08
CA GLY A 35 -11.42 12.49 -19.93
C GLY A 35 -12.40 12.49 -21.11
N LYS A 36 -12.20 11.60 -22.08
CA LYS A 36 -13.06 11.45 -23.26
C LYS A 36 -13.99 10.26 -23.07
N GLY A 37 -15.28 10.49 -22.88
CA GLY A 37 -16.29 9.45 -22.71
C GLY A 37 -16.49 8.55 -23.93
N ASP A 38 -16.28 9.10 -25.14
CA ASP A 38 -16.32 8.42 -26.44
C ASP A 38 -14.95 7.88 -26.90
N GLY A 39 -13.93 7.97 -26.04
CA GLY A 39 -12.59 7.50 -26.33
C GLY A 39 -12.44 5.99 -26.17
N VAL A 40 -11.24 5.52 -26.51
CA VAL A 40 -10.79 4.15 -26.24
C VAL A 40 -10.79 3.91 -24.73
N LEU A 41 -11.27 2.75 -24.28
CA LEU A 41 -11.22 2.37 -22.86
C LEU A 41 -9.77 2.41 -22.36
N GLN A 42 -9.54 3.13 -21.27
CA GLN A 42 -8.29 3.15 -20.53
C GLN A 42 -8.58 3.16 -19.03
N LEU A 43 -8.28 2.07 -18.35
CA LEU A 43 -8.36 1.94 -16.92
C LEU A 43 -6.99 1.52 -16.37
N LEU A 44 -6.42 2.29 -15.44
CA LEU A 44 -5.19 1.93 -14.75
C LEU A 44 -5.54 1.23 -13.44
N VAL A 45 -5.02 0.02 -13.26
CA VAL A 45 -5.22 -0.75 -12.03
C VAL A 45 -4.30 -0.20 -10.94
N THR A 46 -4.91 0.34 -9.89
CA THR A 46 -4.20 0.97 -8.77
C THR A 46 -4.26 0.15 -7.48
N ASN A 47 -5.25 -0.74 -7.40
CA ASN A 47 -5.42 -1.65 -6.27
C ASN A 47 -6.00 -2.99 -6.74
N ILE A 48 -5.80 -4.03 -5.96
CA ILE A 48 -6.35 -5.36 -6.18
C ILE A 48 -7.07 -5.79 -4.91
N ASP A 49 -8.22 -6.41 -5.09
CA ASP A 49 -8.93 -7.09 -4.03
C ASP A 49 -9.28 -8.52 -4.47
N TYR A 50 -9.77 -9.32 -3.55
CA TYR A 50 -10.15 -10.68 -3.82
C TYR A 50 -11.50 -11.00 -3.17
N ASN A 51 -12.35 -11.70 -3.93
CA ASN A 51 -13.62 -12.20 -3.45
C ASN A 51 -13.72 -13.68 -3.82
N ASP A 52 -14.11 -14.51 -2.85
CA ASP A 52 -14.16 -15.98 -3.05
C ASP A 52 -15.14 -16.42 -4.15
N TYR A 53 -16.11 -15.58 -4.54
CA TYR A 53 -17.12 -15.87 -5.56
C TYR A 53 -16.75 -15.40 -6.96
N VAL A 54 -16.12 -14.23 -7.07
CA VAL A 54 -15.81 -13.59 -8.37
C VAL A 54 -14.31 -13.54 -8.67
N GLY A 55 -13.47 -14.02 -7.75
CA GLY A 55 -12.03 -14.03 -7.89
C GLY A 55 -11.38 -12.67 -7.64
N ARG A 56 -10.28 -12.39 -8.35
CA ARG A 56 -9.57 -11.11 -8.29
C ARG A 56 -10.42 -9.98 -8.84
N LEU A 57 -10.37 -8.85 -8.14
CA LEU A 57 -11.01 -7.59 -8.50
C LEU A 57 -9.94 -6.55 -8.82
N ALA A 58 -9.91 -6.10 -10.06
CA ALA A 58 -9.05 -5.00 -10.50
C ALA A 58 -9.72 -3.66 -10.15
N ILE A 59 -9.15 -2.93 -9.21
CA ILE A 59 -9.67 -1.62 -8.78
C ILE A 59 -8.85 -0.51 -9.44
N GLY A 60 -9.53 0.40 -10.12
CA GLY A 60 -8.86 1.51 -10.80
C GLY A 60 -9.83 2.60 -11.24
N ARG A 61 -9.26 3.69 -11.75
CA ARG A 61 -10.01 4.78 -12.35
C ARG A 61 -10.08 4.60 -13.86
N ILE A 62 -11.24 4.86 -14.45
CA ILE A 62 -11.41 4.96 -15.90
C ILE A 62 -10.93 6.36 -16.33
N PHE A 63 -9.86 6.42 -17.12
CA PHE A 63 -9.29 7.65 -17.67
C PHE A 63 -9.92 8.06 -18.99
N SER A 64 -10.41 7.08 -19.76
CA SER A 64 -11.05 7.28 -21.06
C SER A 64 -12.02 6.14 -21.37
N GLY A 65 -13.05 6.43 -22.14
CA GLY A 65 -14.01 5.45 -22.63
C GLY A 65 -15.03 5.00 -21.59
N THR A 66 -15.69 3.91 -21.92
CA THR A 66 -16.75 3.25 -21.13
C THR A 66 -16.53 1.76 -21.15
N VAL A 67 -16.88 1.07 -20.06
CA VAL A 67 -16.82 -0.39 -19.95
C VAL A 67 -18.17 -0.93 -19.52
N LYS A 68 -18.61 -2.06 -20.11
CA LYS A 68 -19.85 -2.77 -19.80
C LYS A 68 -19.59 -4.20 -19.37
N VAL A 69 -20.49 -4.74 -18.56
CA VAL A 69 -20.47 -6.17 -18.24
C VAL A 69 -20.61 -6.99 -19.53
N GLY A 70 -19.70 -7.93 -19.70
CA GLY A 70 -19.64 -8.77 -20.91
C GLY A 70 -18.68 -8.27 -21.99
N ASP A 71 -18.12 -7.07 -21.86
CA ASP A 71 -17.15 -6.54 -22.83
C ASP A 71 -15.88 -7.38 -22.87
N ALA A 72 -15.37 -7.57 -24.10
CA ALA A 72 -14.04 -8.10 -24.33
C ALA A 72 -13.03 -6.95 -24.21
N VAL A 73 -12.05 -7.10 -23.33
CA VAL A 73 -11.02 -6.09 -23.07
C VAL A 73 -9.63 -6.71 -23.20
N ALA A 74 -8.62 -5.87 -23.33
CA ALA A 74 -7.23 -6.26 -23.33
C ALA A 74 -6.57 -5.80 -22.02
N MET A 75 -5.86 -6.71 -21.36
CA MET A 75 -4.96 -6.42 -20.24
C MET A 75 -3.55 -6.27 -20.79
N ILE A 76 -2.89 -5.17 -20.46
CA ILE A 76 -1.49 -4.90 -20.84
C ILE A 76 -0.65 -4.80 -19.57
N ASN A 77 0.37 -5.67 -19.50
CA ASN A 77 1.36 -5.70 -18.43
C ASN A 77 2.67 -5.09 -18.91
N GLY A 78 2.84 -3.78 -18.73
CA GLY A 78 4.06 -3.08 -19.16
C GLY A 78 4.27 -3.14 -20.67
N ASN A 79 5.39 -3.77 -21.09
CA ASN A 79 5.76 -3.93 -22.50
C ASN A 79 5.35 -5.30 -23.09
N SER A 80 4.51 -6.06 -22.39
CA SER A 80 4.05 -7.38 -22.82
C SER A 80 2.93 -7.27 -23.85
N ASP A 81 2.70 -8.37 -24.57
CA ASP A 81 1.56 -8.50 -25.47
C ASP A 81 0.23 -8.36 -24.71
N ALA A 82 -0.76 -7.80 -25.39
CA ALA A 82 -2.09 -7.62 -24.87
C ALA A 82 -2.79 -8.97 -24.66
N VAL A 83 -3.20 -9.27 -23.43
CA VAL A 83 -3.95 -10.49 -23.11
C VAL A 83 -5.44 -10.18 -23.18
N LYS A 84 -6.17 -10.86 -24.08
CA LYS A 84 -7.63 -10.73 -24.19
C LYS A 84 -8.32 -11.39 -23.00
N THR A 85 -9.28 -10.67 -22.43
CA THR A 85 -10.11 -11.16 -21.33
C THR A 85 -11.53 -10.59 -21.43
N LYS A 86 -12.42 -11.01 -20.55
CA LYS A 86 -13.81 -10.59 -20.54
C LYS A 86 -14.23 -10.10 -19.16
N ILE A 87 -14.90 -8.96 -19.12
CA ILE A 87 -15.46 -8.42 -17.87
C ILE A 87 -16.69 -9.23 -17.46
N THR A 88 -16.64 -9.85 -16.29
CA THR A 88 -17.77 -10.64 -15.74
C THR A 88 -18.66 -9.82 -14.84
N SER A 89 -18.10 -8.89 -14.06
CA SER A 89 -18.84 -8.00 -13.18
C SER A 89 -18.15 -6.65 -13.03
N ILE A 90 -18.95 -5.62 -12.83
CA ILE A 90 -18.50 -4.24 -12.55
C ILE A 90 -19.12 -3.82 -11.23
N TYR A 91 -18.29 -3.27 -10.36
CA TYR A 91 -18.73 -2.67 -9.09
C TYR A 91 -18.29 -1.20 -9.05
N THR A 92 -19.21 -0.34 -8.65
CA THR A 92 -18.95 1.07 -8.29
C THR A 92 -18.97 1.24 -6.78
N PHE A 93 -18.50 2.37 -6.28
CA PHE A 93 -18.44 2.65 -4.85
C PHE A 93 -19.45 3.74 -4.50
N GLN A 94 -20.33 3.44 -3.54
CA GLN A 94 -21.24 4.42 -2.96
C GLN A 94 -21.00 4.50 -1.46
N GLY A 95 -20.29 5.54 -1.02
CA GLY A 95 -19.75 5.59 0.34
C GLY A 95 -18.73 4.47 0.56
N LEU A 96 -18.99 3.58 1.49
CA LEU A 96 -18.14 2.42 1.80
C LEU A 96 -18.62 1.12 1.15
N GLU A 97 -19.77 1.13 0.49
CA GLU A 97 -20.37 -0.05 -0.10
C GLU A 97 -20.00 -0.19 -1.58
N ARG A 98 -19.89 -1.44 -2.03
CA ARG A 98 -19.75 -1.80 -3.44
C ARG A 98 -21.11 -2.13 -4.01
N ILE A 99 -21.47 -1.47 -5.09
CA ILE A 99 -22.75 -1.66 -5.77
C ILE A 99 -22.48 -2.21 -7.17
N GLU A 100 -23.16 -3.28 -7.53
CA GLU A 100 -23.11 -3.82 -8.89
C GLU A 100 -23.61 -2.79 -9.90
N ALA A 101 -22.85 -2.62 -10.99
CA ALA A 101 -23.19 -1.74 -12.09
C ALA A 101 -23.17 -2.51 -13.42
N LYS A 102 -24.01 -2.11 -14.37
CA LYS A 102 -24.02 -2.69 -15.72
C LYS A 102 -22.96 -2.07 -16.62
N GLU A 103 -22.64 -0.82 -16.38
CA GLU A 103 -21.65 -0.03 -17.11
C GLU A 103 -21.01 1.02 -16.20
N ALA A 104 -19.82 1.47 -16.58
CA ALA A 104 -19.13 2.57 -15.94
C ALA A 104 -18.34 3.36 -16.98
N SER A 105 -18.09 4.65 -16.70
CA SER A 105 -17.56 5.60 -17.67
C SER A 105 -16.35 6.37 -17.12
N VAL A 106 -15.78 7.19 -17.98
CA VAL A 106 -14.67 8.07 -17.65
C VAL A 106 -14.89 8.84 -16.34
N GLY A 107 -13.90 8.83 -15.47
CA GLY A 107 -13.93 9.46 -14.16
C GLY A 107 -14.32 8.53 -13.02
N ASP A 108 -15.05 7.44 -13.31
CA ASP A 108 -15.47 6.48 -12.29
C ASP A 108 -14.28 5.69 -11.73
N ILE A 109 -14.36 5.40 -10.43
CA ILE A 109 -13.54 4.40 -9.77
C ILE A 109 -14.35 3.12 -9.68
N VAL A 110 -13.81 2.04 -10.24
CA VAL A 110 -14.52 0.77 -10.38
C VAL A 110 -13.69 -0.40 -9.91
N ALA A 111 -14.38 -1.49 -9.53
CA ALA A 111 -13.75 -2.80 -9.37
C ALA A 111 -14.28 -3.73 -10.46
N LEU A 112 -13.38 -4.26 -11.30
CA LEU A 112 -13.70 -5.14 -12.42
C LEU A 112 -13.30 -6.58 -12.09
N ALA A 113 -14.22 -7.53 -12.34
CA ALA A 113 -13.98 -8.97 -12.23
C ALA A 113 -13.84 -9.63 -13.61
N GLY A 114 -13.26 -10.84 -13.63
CA GLY A 114 -13.08 -11.64 -14.84
C GLY A 114 -11.69 -11.52 -15.46
N ILE A 115 -10.74 -10.85 -14.82
CA ILE A 115 -9.40 -10.61 -15.34
C ILE A 115 -8.39 -11.43 -14.52
N GLU A 116 -8.02 -12.59 -15.03
CA GLU A 116 -7.00 -13.42 -14.39
C GLU A 116 -5.60 -12.81 -14.56
N GLY A 117 -4.77 -12.96 -13.53
CA GLY A 117 -3.37 -12.52 -13.56
C GLY A 117 -3.13 -11.02 -13.51
N ILE A 118 -4.19 -10.21 -13.33
CA ILE A 118 -4.08 -8.74 -13.22
C ILE A 118 -3.21 -8.31 -12.05
N ASN A 119 -2.38 -7.29 -12.25
CA ASN A 119 -1.51 -6.70 -11.23
C ASN A 119 -1.69 -5.18 -11.15
N ILE A 120 -1.20 -4.60 -10.05
CA ILE A 120 -1.14 -3.14 -9.92
C ILE A 120 -0.21 -2.56 -11.00
N GLY A 121 -0.66 -1.48 -11.63
CA GLY A 121 0.04 -0.82 -12.72
C GLY A 121 -0.30 -1.35 -14.11
N ASP A 122 -1.07 -2.45 -14.22
CA ASP A 122 -1.56 -2.93 -15.49
C ASP A 122 -2.66 -2.01 -16.03
N THR A 123 -2.77 -1.94 -17.35
CA THR A 123 -3.82 -1.18 -18.03
C THR A 123 -4.86 -2.13 -18.61
N ILE A 124 -6.13 -1.85 -18.35
CA ILE A 124 -7.26 -2.48 -19.03
C ILE A 124 -7.71 -1.52 -20.14
N THR A 125 -7.74 -2.02 -21.38
CA THR A 125 -8.01 -1.20 -22.57
C THR A 125 -8.81 -1.96 -23.63
N ASP A 126 -9.10 -1.30 -24.74
CA ASP A 126 -9.78 -1.90 -25.89
C ASP A 126 -8.91 -2.98 -26.58
N VAL A 127 -9.55 -4.02 -27.09
CA VAL A 127 -8.87 -5.14 -27.77
C VAL A 127 -8.31 -4.75 -29.14
N GLU A 128 -9.06 -3.92 -29.89
CA GLU A 128 -8.70 -3.56 -31.27
C GLU A 128 -7.69 -2.42 -31.33
N ARG A 129 -7.75 -1.51 -30.34
CA ARG A 129 -6.87 -0.35 -30.23
C ARG A 129 -6.30 -0.24 -28.83
N PRO A 130 -5.36 -1.13 -28.45
CA PRO A 130 -4.80 -1.11 -27.12
C PRO A 130 -3.96 0.15 -26.88
N MET A 131 -4.28 0.91 -25.83
CA MET A 131 -3.61 2.14 -25.44
C MET A 131 -3.18 2.07 -23.97
N PRO A 132 -1.96 1.58 -23.66
CA PRO A 132 -1.48 1.46 -22.31
C PRO A 132 -1.23 2.82 -21.65
N LEU A 133 -1.51 2.90 -20.36
CA LEU A 133 -1.14 4.02 -19.51
C LEU A 133 0.25 3.79 -18.89
N PRO A 134 0.94 4.86 -18.43
CA PRO A 134 2.20 4.71 -17.73
C PRO A 134 2.04 3.79 -16.51
N ARG A 135 2.89 2.77 -16.43
CA ARG A 135 2.79 1.75 -15.39
C ARG A 135 3.21 2.29 -14.03
N ILE A 136 2.42 1.99 -13.00
CA ILE A 136 2.81 2.18 -11.61
C ILE A 136 3.80 1.07 -11.24
N LYS A 137 4.99 1.44 -10.80
CA LYS A 137 5.97 0.49 -10.25
C LYS A 137 5.65 0.27 -8.77
N VAL A 138 5.54 -0.98 -8.40
CA VAL A 138 5.42 -1.40 -7.00
C VAL A 138 6.82 -1.68 -6.48
N ASP A 139 7.25 -1.02 -5.39
CA ASP A 139 8.56 -1.22 -4.81
C ASP A 139 8.75 -2.66 -4.34
N GLU A 140 9.96 -3.16 -4.46
CA GLU A 140 10.31 -4.48 -3.99
C GLU A 140 10.38 -4.53 -2.44
N PRO A 141 10.14 -5.73 -1.86
CA PRO A 141 10.32 -5.92 -0.44
C PRO A 141 11.77 -5.68 0.00
N THR A 142 11.95 -5.03 1.14
CA THR A 142 13.28 -4.74 1.74
C THR A 142 13.57 -5.53 2.99
N ILE A 143 12.54 -6.09 3.63
CA ILE A 143 12.61 -6.84 4.89
C ILE A 143 11.95 -8.21 4.73
N SER A 144 12.51 -9.23 5.38
CA SER A 144 11.94 -10.57 5.46
C SER A 144 11.87 -11.05 6.90
N MET A 145 10.88 -11.88 7.19
CA MET A 145 10.74 -12.66 8.42
C MET A 145 10.39 -14.10 8.05
N VAL A 146 10.78 -15.04 8.88
CA VAL A 146 10.36 -16.44 8.75
C VAL A 146 9.13 -16.67 9.62
N PHE A 147 8.05 -17.11 9.00
CA PHE A 147 6.83 -17.54 9.69
C PHE A 147 6.83 -19.07 9.75
N SER A 148 6.67 -19.63 10.92
CA SER A 148 6.68 -21.08 11.14
C SER A 148 5.58 -21.50 12.12
N VAL A 149 5.31 -22.78 12.17
CA VAL A 149 4.36 -23.34 13.15
C VAL A 149 4.87 -23.12 14.58
N ASN A 150 3.94 -22.91 15.49
CA ASN A 150 4.28 -22.84 16.92
C ASN A 150 4.59 -24.25 17.46
N THR A 151 5.86 -24.51 17.75
CA THR A 151 6.34 -25.80 18.31
C THR A 151 6.45 -25.81 19.84
N SER A 152 6.00 -24.73 20.51
CA SER A 152 6.04 -24.64 21.97
C SER A 152 5.03 -25.61 22.62
N PRO A 153 5.23 -25.98 23.92
CA PRO A 153 4.27 -26.81 24.67
C PRO A 153 2.88 -26.15 24.82
N PHE A 154 2.74 -24.90 24.47
CA PHE A 154 1.49 -24.14 24.53
C PHE A 154 0.74 -24.08 23.19
N SER A 155 1.27 -24.72 22.15
CA SER A 155 0.63 -24.75 20.83
C SER A 155 -0.80 -25.30 20.91
N GLY A 156 -1.73 -24.64 20.24
CA GLY A 156 -3.15 -25.00 20.19
C GLY A 156 -3.98 -24.55 21.40
N LYS A 157 -3.42 -23.75 22.32
CA LYS A 157 -4.18 -23.23 23.47
C LYS A 157 -4.97 -21.97 23.16
N GLU A 158 -4.48 -21.12 22.28
CA GLU A 158 -5.09 -19.82 21.97
C GLU A 158 -5.65 -19.76 20.55
N GLY A 159 -5.06 -20.49 19.59
CA GLY A 159 -5.48 -20.50 18.19
C GLY A 159 -6.03 -21.84 17.73
N LYS A 160 -6.85 -21.78 16.67
CA LYS A 160 -7.45 -22.98 16.02
C LYS A 160 -6.58 -23.53 14.90
N PHE A 161 -5.81 -22.65 14.24
CA PHE A 161 -5.02 -22.96 13.05
C PHE A 161 -3.54 -23.04 13.43
N VAL A 162 -3.06 -24.25 13.67
CA VAL A 162 -1.72 -24.53 14.24
C VAL A 162 -0.83 -25.33 13.30
N THR A 163 -1.32 -25.73 12.10
CA THR A 163 -0.58 -26.58 11.18
C THR A 163 0.12 -25.78 10.09
N SER A 164 1.22 -26.31 9.55
CA SER A 164 1.91 -25.71 8.40
C SER A 164 1.00 -25.57 7.18
N ARG A 165 0.08 -26.51 6.99
CA ARG A 165 -0.92 -26.45 5.91
C ARG A 165 -1.83 -25.21 6.06
N ASN A 166 -2.38 -24.98 7.26
CA ASN A 166 -3.22 -23.80 7.51
C ASN A 166 -2.45 -22.52 7.25
N LEU A 167 -1.19 -22.45 7.72
CA LEU A 167 -0.33 -21.30 7.55
C LEU A 167 -0.04 -21.05 6.07
N ARG A 168 0.27 -22.10 5.30
CA ARG A 168 0.47 -22.02 3.85
C ARG A 168 -0.75 -21.49 3.14
N GLU A 169 -1.92 -22.11 3.32
CA GLU A 169 -3.18 -21.73 2.68
C GLU A 169 -3.53 -20.25 2.97
N ARG A 170 -3.30 -19.81 4.22
CA ARG A 170 -3.53 -18.41 4.59
C ARG A 170 -2.56 -17.43 3.90
N LEU A 171 -1.29 -17.78 3.80
CA LEU A 171 -0.28 -16.97 3.12
C LEU A 171 -0.51 -16.95 1.60
N GLU A 172 -0.91 -18.09 1.00
CA GLU A 172 -1.32 -18.13 -0.40
C GLU A 172 -2.53 -17.22 -0.67
N LYS A 173 -3.51 -17.23 0.24
CA LYS A 173 -4.67 -16.31 0.16
C LYS A 173 -4.23 -14.84 0.26
N GLU A 174 -3.28 -14.51 1.13
CA GLU A 174 -2.73 -13.15 1.24
C GLU A 174 -2.14 -12.66 -0.09
N LEU A 175 -1.44 -13.51 -0.84
CA LEU A 175 -0.84 -13.16 -2.13
C LEU A 175 -1.86 -12.87 -3.24
N LEU A 176 -3.14 -13.21 -3.06
CA LEU A 176 -4.16 -12.93 -4.06
C LEU A 176 -4.49 -11.44 -4.17
N TYR A 177 -4.36 -10.69 -3.07
CA TYR A 177 -4.71 -9.27 -3.00
C TYR A 177 -3.56 -8.37 -2.51
N ASN A 178 -2.61 -8.90 -1.75
CA ASN A 178 -1.50 -8.11 -1.21
C ASN A 178 -0.25 -8.23 -2.09
N VAL A 179 -0.18 -7.39 -3.12
CA VAL A 179 0.91 -7.40 -4.11
C VAL A 179 2.27 -6.94 -3.57
N SER A 180 2.29 -6.31 -2.41
CA SER A 180 3.52 -5.80 -1.78
C SER A 180 4.20 -6.82 -0.86
N ILE A 181 3.56 -7.97 -0.61
CA ILE A 181 4.13 -9.10 0.11
C ILE A 181 4.57 -10.17 -0.89
N LYS A 182 5.70 -10.79 -0.63
CA LYS A 182 6.15 -12.02 -1.31
C LYS A 182 6.37 -13.11 -0.28
N VAL A 183 6.10 -14.35 -0.66
CA VAL A 183 6.30 -15.51 0.22
C VAL A 183 7.11 -16.56 -0.52
N GLY A 184 8.18 -17.05 0.11
CA GLY A 184 8.93 -18.22 -0.32
C GLY A 184 8.35 -19.47 0.34
N PHE A 185 7.99 -20.47 -0.47
CA PHE A 185 7.41 -21.75 -0.05
C PHE A 185 8.40 -22.92 -0.17
N ASP A 186 9.69 -22.62 -0.06
CA ASP A 186 10.77 -23.59 -0.26
C ASP A 186 10.79 -24.69 0.84
N ASN A 187 10.27 -24.36 2.02
CA ASN A 187 10.17 -25.29 3.14
C ASN A 187 8.71 -25.69 3.41
N THR A 188 8.53 -26.85 4.05
CA THR A 188 7.20 -27.39 4.41
C THR A 188 6.60 -26.73 5.65
N ASP A 189 7.43 -26.37 6.63
CA ASP A 189 7.01 -25.94 7.98
C ASP A 189 7.40 -24.48 8.31
N SER A 190 8.09 -23.82 7.40
CA SER A 190 8.50 -22.43 7.54
C SER A 190 8.44 -21.69 6.21
N PHE A 191 7.98 -20.45 6.24
CA PHE A 191 7.75 -19.62 5.07
C PHE A 191 8.48 -18.30 5.23
N LYS A 192 9.31 -17.94 4.24
CA LYS A 192 9.98 -16.65 4.20
C LYS A 192 9.02 -15.60 3.68
N VAL A 193 8.48 -14.77 4.57
CA VAL A 193 7.55 -13.68 4.24
C VAL A 193 8.34 -12.39 4.10
N MET A 194 8.22 -11.76 2.95
CA MET A 194 8.96 -10.55 2.57
C MET A 194 8.00 -9.38 2.40
N GLY A 195 8.33 -8.23 2.97
CA GLY A 195 7.53 -7.01 2.93
C GLY A 195 8.39 -5.75 2.83
N ARG A 196 7.75 -4.61 2.67
CA ARG A 196 8.42 -3.30 2.55
C ARG A 196 8.92 -2.75 3.87
N GLY A 197 8.40 -3.23 5.01
CA GLY A 197 8.78 -2.75 6.32
C GLY A 197 8.19 -3.60 7.44
N GLU A 198 8.75 -3.42 8.65
CA GLU A 198 8.33 -4.17 9.84
C GLU A 198 6.86 -3.99 10.19
N LEU A 199 6.30 -2.80 9.99
CA LEU A 199 4.89 -2.53 10.30
C LEU A 199 3.95 -3.35 9.42
N GLN A 200 4.26 -3.52 8.13
CA GLN A 200 3.45 -4.33 7.23
C GLN A 200 3.40 -5.80 7.68
N LEU A 201 4.55 -6.36 8.04
CA LEU A 201 4.64 -7.73 8.53
C LEU A 201 3.96 -7.89 9.91
N ALA A 202 4.12 -6.90 10.79
CA ALA A 202 3.44 -6.89 12.09
C ALA A 202 1.91 -6.83 11.96
N ILE A 203 1.38 -6.06 11.01
CA ILE A 203 -0.06 -6.01 10.71
C ILE A 203 -0.54 -7.37 10.21
N LEU A 204 0.20 -8.01 9.30
CA LEU A 204 -0.16 -9.35 8.82
C LEU A 204 -0.19 -10.37 9.96
N ILE A 205 0.83 -10.38 10.83
CA ILE A 205 0.89 -11.24 12.02
C ILE A 205 -0.33 -11.02 12.91
N GLU A 206 -0.66 -9.76 13.19
CA GLU A 206 -1.80 -9.41 14.04
C GLU A 206 -3.15 -9.81 13.42
N MET A 207 -3.30 -9.64 12.10
CA MET A 207 -4.49 -10.11 11.38
C MET A 207 -4.64 -11.63 11.50
N MET A 208 -3.56 -12.37 11.22
CA MET A 208 -3.55 -13.82 11.34
C MET A 208 -3.87 -14.28 12.78
N ARG A 209 -3.29 -13.61 13.78
CA ARG A 209 -3.60 -13.88 15.19
C ARG A 209 -5.09 -13.69 15.50
N ARG A 210 -5.71 -12.61 15.02
CA ARG A 210 -7.16 -12.36 15.19
C ARG A 210 -8.04 -13.36 14.46
N GLU A 211 -7.57 -13.90 13.35
CA GLU A 211 -8.24 -14.96 12.61
C GLU A 211 -8.12 -16.34 13.31
N GLY A 212 -7.30 -16.44 14.37
CA GLY A 212 -7.11 -17.65 15.16
C GLY A 212 -5.92 -18.51 14.74
N TYR A 213 -4.95 -17.94 14.03
CA TYR A 213 -3.69 -18.63 13.73
C TYR A 213 -2.71 -18.45 14.89
N GLU A 214 -2.04 -19.55 15.27
CA GLU A 214 -0.85 -19.54 16.10
C GLU A 214 0.37 -19.77 15.22
N LEU A 215 1.34 -18.88 15.32
CA LEU A 215 2.58 -18.97 14.55
C LEU A 215 3.77 -18.45 15.37
N SER A 216 4.95 -18.95 15.05
CA SER A 216 6.22 -18.40 15.49
C SER A 216 6.80 -17.54 14.38
N VAL A 217 7.45 -16.42 14.76
CA VAL A 217 8.08 -15.51 13.80
C VAL A 217 9.52 -15.26 14.19
N SER A 218 10.41 -15.15 13.19
CA SER A 218 11.80 -14.75 13.41
C SER A 218 11.91 -13.23 13.64
N MET A 219 13.09 -12.79 14.05
CA MET A 219 13.46 -11.38 13.95
C MET A 219 13.43 -10.95 12.47
N PRO A 220 13.06 -9.68 12.18
CA PRO A 220 13.13 -9.16 10.82
C PRO A 220 14.57 -9.04 10.34
N GLU A 221 14.81 -9.43 9.11
CA GLU A 221 16.11 -9.35 8.43
C GLU A 221 15.98 -8.56 7.13
N THR A 222 17.01 -7.80 6.80
CA THR A 222 17.06 -7.06 5.54
C THR A 222 17.36 -7.98 4.37
N ILE A 223 16.66 -7.80 3.27
CA ILE A 223 16.88 -8.55 2.04
C ILE A 223 18.07 -7.92 1.30
N THR A 224 19.15 -8.68 1.18
CA THR A 224 20.33 -8.28 0.41
C THR A 224 20.27 -8.85 -1.00
N LYS A 225 20.93 -8.17 -1.95
CA LYS A 225 21.07 -8.63 -3.33
C LYS A 225 22.54 -8.71 -3.71
N GLU A 226 22.92 -9.76 -4.42
CA GLU A 226 24.24 -9.85 -5.03
C GLU A 226 24.21 -9.23 -6.42
N ILE A 227 25.03 -8.20 -6.64
CA ILE A 227 25.16 -7.52 -7.92
C ILE A 227 26.65 -7.54 -8.30
N ASN A 228 26.96 -8.18 -9.43
CA ASN A 228 28.33 -8.34 -9.91
C ASN A 228 29.29 -8.95 -8.86
N GLY A 229 28.84 -9.94 -8.09
CA GLY A 229 29.64 -10.61 -7.06
C GLY A 229 29.83 -9.79 -5.76
N VAL A 230 29.15 -8.66 -5.63
CA VAL A 230 29.18 -7.80 -4.42
C VAL A 230 27.80 -7.81 -3.77
N LEU A 231 27.79 -8.00 -2.45
CA LEU A 231 26.57 -7.99 -1.66
C LEU A 231 26.11 -6.54 -1.43
N HIS A 232 24.90 -6.22 -1.85
CA HIS A 232 24.28 -4.92 -1.67
C HIS A 232 23.13 -4.99 -0.68
N GLU A 233 23.01 -3.99 0.19
CA GLU A 233 21.86 -3.79 1.07
C GLU A 233 20.95 -2.65 0.56
N PRO A 234 19.62 -2.73 0.78
CA PRO A 234 18.70 -1.67 0.38
C PRO A 234 18.93 -0.42 1.22
N MET A 235 18.87 0.73 0.55
CA MET A 235 18.95 2.05 1.16
C MET A 235 17.58 2.72 1.11
N GLU A 236 17.32 3.61 2.07
CA GLU A 236 16.08 4.36 2.15
C GLU A 236 16.34 5.85 2.38
N LEU A 237 15.51 6.67 1.77
CA LEU A 237 15.40 8.08 2.09
C LEU A 237 14.48 8.24 3.31
N LEU A 238 15.07 8.57 4.45
CA LEU A 238 14.36 8.82 5.68
C LEU A 238 14.09 10.31 5.83
N VAL A 239 12.81 10.68 5.91
CA VAL A 239 12.35 12.06 6.09
C VAL A 239 11.74 12.20 7.48
N ILE A 240 12.29 13.09 8.28
CA ILE A 240 11.89 13.34 9.65
C ILE A 240 11.49 14.81 9.79
N ASP A 241 10.38 15.08 10.48
CA ASP A 241 9.97 16.41 10.89
C ASP A 241 9.79 16.44 12.41
N VAL A 242 10.59 17.25 13.10
CA VAL A 242 10.62 17.30 14.57
C VAL A 242 10.73 18.74 15.09
N PRO A 243 10.25 19.01 16.33
CA PRO A 243 10.60 20.23 17.04
C PRO A 243 12.12 20.39 17.18
N GLU A 244 12.60 21.64 17.16
CA GLU A 244 14.04 21.95 17.20
C GLU A 244 14.77 21.31 18.38
N GLU A 245 14.13 21.20 19.54
CA GLU A 245 14.68 20.59 20.74
C GLU A 245 15.10 19.12 20.57
N PHE A 246 14.47 18.39 19.62
CA PHE A 246 14.76 16.96 19.38
C PHE A 246 15.74 16.71 18.22
N VAL A 247 16.19 17.74 17.50
CA VAL A 247 17.10 17.60 16.35
C VAL A 247 18.39 16.87 16.75
N GLY A 248 18.96 17.22 17.90
CA GLY A 248 20.22 16.64 18.39
C GLY A 248 20.08 15.14 18.65
N VAL A 249 19.08 14.73 19.45
CA VAL A 249 18.87 13.32 19.79
C VAL A 249 18.53 12.48 18.55
N VAL A 250 17.69 12.99 17.65
CA VAL A 250 17.33 12.30 16.41
C VAL A 250 18.54 12.12 15.50
N THR A 251 19.32 13.17 15.29
CA THR A 251 20.53 13.10 14.45
C THR A 251 21.55 12.10 15.01
N GLN A 252 21.73 12.07 16.32
CA GLN A 252 22.59 11.08 16.98
C GLN A 252 22.09 9.65 16.78
N GLN A 253 20.80 9.39 16.99
CA GLN A 253 20.21 8.06 16.84
C GLN A 253 20.30 7.56 15.40
N VAL A 254 19.99 8.41 14.43
CA VAL A 254 20.11 8.07 13.00
C VAL A 254 21.56 7.82 12.61
N GLY A 255 22.50 8.63 13.13
CA GLY A 255 23.93 8.46 12.89
C GLY A 255 24.47 7.12 13.41
N MET A 256 24.09 6.70 14.63
CA MET A 256 24.44 5.38 15.19
C MET A 256 23.93 4.22 14.32
N ARG A 257 22.82 4.41 13.61
CA ARG A 257 22.19 3.45 12.69
C ARG A 257 22.72 3.56 11.25
N LYS A 258 23.85 4.24 11.05
CA LYS A 258 24.52 4.46 9.75
C LYS A 258 23.76 5.35 8.78
N GLY A 259 22.81 6.15 9.26
CA GLY A 259 22.16 7.18 8.45
C GLY A 259 23.11 8.35 8.17
N LYS A 260 23.08 8.83 6.93
CA LYS A 260 23.86 9.99 6.47
C LYS A 260 22.91 11.13 6.15
N MET A 261 23.08 12.26 6.84
CA MET A 261 22.27 13.45 6.59
C MET A 261 22.49 13.96 5.16
N GLN A 262 21.41 14.20 4.45
CA GLN A 262 21.40 14.77 3.09
C GLN A 262 20.96 16.23 3.12
N LYS A 263 19.96 16.53 3.95
CA LYS A 263 19.38 17.86 4.01
C LYS A 263 18.82 18.16 5.39
N MET A 264 18.93 19.42 5.79
CA MET A 264 18.29 19.98 6.98
C MET A 264 17.62 21.29 6.60
N GLN A 265 16.35 21.44 6.91
CA GLN A 265 15.58 22.64 6.59
C GLN A 265 14.78 23.07 7.83
N ASN A 266 15.06 24.28 8.30
CA ASN A 266 14.28 24.92 9.36
C ASN A 266 13.12 25.69 8.71
N ASN A 267 11.88 25.37 9.08
CA ASN A 267 10.69 26.00 8.52
C ASN A 267 10.25 27.28 9.24
N GLY A 268 11.04 27.76 10.23
CA GLY A 268 10.80 29.02 10.94
C GLY A 268 9.64 29.01 11.95
N HIS A 269 9.04 27.84 12.20
CA HIS A 269 7.91 27.65 13.13
C HIS A 269 8.26 26.70 14.28
N GLY A 270 9.55 26.65 14.69
CA GLY A 270 10.04 25.77 15.75
C GLY A 270 10.10 24.29 15.37
N ARG A 271 9.98 23.97 14.07
CA ARG A 271 10.12 22.61 13.53
C ARG A 271 11.17 22.53 12.45
N VAL A 272 11.89 21.42 12.43
CA VAL A 272 12.99 21.17 11.48
C VAL A 272 12.69 19.89 10.71
N ARG A 273 12.82 19.96 9.39
CA ARG A 273 12.79 18.82 8.48
C ARG A 273 14.20 18.35 8.21
N LEU A 274 14.40 17.05 8.43
CA LEU A 274 15.68 16.36 8.24
C LEU A 274 15.49 15.26 7.19
N GLU A 275 16.43 15.14 6.27
CA GLU A 275 16.44 14.08 5.26
C GLU A 275 17.76 13.30 5.41
N PHE A 276 17.66 11.98 5.54
CA PHE A 276 18.80 11.08 5.67
C PHE A 276 18.70 9.96 4.65
N ARG A 277 19.87 9.51 4.20
CA ARG A 277 20.00 8.22 3.51
C ARG A 277 20.47 7.19 4.53
N ILE A 278 19.68 6.14 4.74
CA ILE A 278 19.91 5.14 5.79
C ILE A 278 19.73 3.72 5.22
N PRO A 279 20.55 2.73 5.64
CA PRO A 279 20.27 1.34 5.28
C PRO A 279 18.97 0.85 5.94
N SER A 280 18.15 0.07 5.22
CA SER A 280 16.85 -0.42 5.72
C SER A 280 16.99 -1.15 7.07
N ARG A 281 18.10 -1.88 7.31
CA ARG A 281 18.38 -2.50 8.62
C ARG A 281 18.47 -1.48 9.77
N GLY A 282 18.83 -0.24 9.48
CA GLY A 282 18.90 0.84 10.48
C GLY A 282 17.52 1.32 10.92
N LEU A 283 16.46 1.03 10.16
CA LEU A 283 15.10 1.41 10.48
C LEU A 283 14.36 0.37 11.34
N ILE A 284 14.88 -0.87 11.41
CA ILE A 284 14.29 -1.93 12.24
C ILE A 284 14.27 -1.48 13.71
N GLY A 285 13.07 -1.42 14.31
CA GLY A 285 12.83 -0.96 15.68
C GLY A 285 13.06 0.54 15.91
N PHE A 286 13.44 1.31 14.89
CA PHE A 286 13.72 2.74 15.04
C PHE A 286 12.47 3.56 15.34
N ARG A 287 11.33 3.22 14.76
CA ARG A 287 10.09 3.99 14.93
C ARG A 287 9.65 4.12 16.39
N SER A 288 9.71 3.04 17.15
CA SER A 288 9.33 3.06 18.57
C SER A 288 10.29 3.92 19.40
N GLN A 289 11.59 3.78 19.16
CA GLN A 289 12.61 4.60 19.82
C GLN A 289 12.42 6.09 19.47
N PHE A 290 12.25 6.40 18.19
CA PHE A 290 12.01 7.77 17.70
C PHE A 290 10.79 8.42 18.34
N LEU A 291 9.65 7.72 18.44
CA LEU A 291 8.45 8.24 19.08
C LEU A 291 8.67 8.50 20.58
N THR A 292 9.43 7.64 21.25
CA THR A 292 9.79 7.84 22.66
C THR A 292 10.69 9.07 22.82
N ASP A 293 11.75 9.17 22.03
CA ASP A 293 12.73 10.26 22.10
C ASP A 293 12.13 11.63 21.76
N THR A 294 11.11 11.65 20.88
CA THR A 294 10.40 12.87 20.46
C THR A 294 9.09 13.10 21.21
N LYS A 295 8.82 12.34 22.28
CA LYS A 295 7.57 12.41 23.08
C LYS A 295 6.31 12.33 22.20
N GLY A 296 6.36 11.56 21.10
CA GLY A 296 5.27 11.40 20.15
C GLY A 296 5.01 12.58 19.21
N THR A 297 5.83 13.65 19.26
CA THR A 297 5.63 14.86 18.44
C THR A 297 6.33 14.83 17.09
N GLY A 298 7.26 13.87 16.89
CA GLY A 298 7.99 13.69 15.66
C GLY A 298 7.16 12.97 14.58
N LEU A 299 7.35 13.39 13.33
CA LEU A 299 6.83 12.71 12.15
C LEU A 299 7.98 12.01 11.44
N LEU A 300 7.76 10.77 11.01
CA LEU A 300 8.75 9.93 10.36
C LEU A 300 8.13 9.24 9.16
N ASN A 301 8.76 9.42 8.00
CA ASN A 301 8.45 8.72 6.76
C ASN A 301 9.74 8.21 6.12
N HIS A 302 9.66 7.11 5.41
CA HIS A 302 10.79 6.58 4.65
C HIS A 302 10.30 6.00 3.32
N LEU A 303 11.17 6.07 2.31
CA LEU A 303 10.93 5.60 0.95
C LEU A 303 12.18 4.84 0.48
N PHE A 304 11.97 3.80 -0.32
CA PHE A 304 13.08 3.10 -0.97
C PHE A 304 13.83 4.07 -1.91
N ASP A 305 15.19 4.07 -1.85
CA ASP A 305 16.07 4.99 -2.59
C ASP A 305 16.82 4.25 -3.73
#